data_020d616e173e9c3ddb8d762595113ae9
#
_entry.id   020d616e173e9c3ddb8d762595113ae9
#
_cell.length_a   1.000
_cell.length_b   1.000
_cell.length_c   1.000
_cell.angle_alpha   90.00
_cell.angle_beta   90.00
_cell.angle_gamma   90.00
#
_symmetry.space_group_name_H-M   'P 1'
#
loop_
_entity.id
_entity.type
_entity.pdbx_description
1 polymer ?
#
loop_
_entity_poly.entity_id
_entity_poly.type
_entity_poly.pdbx_seq_one_letter_code
_entity_poly.pdbx_strand_id
1 'polypeptide(L)'
;MMNRAILALALTIALPVMADEATAVRLIDHVLNHSQGYDTLAHLTDEIGPRLSGSKNAAEAVRWTTAQFKAWGIDVRNEPVMVPHWVRGAEHGRLVSHRNQPLVLTALGGSVATPATGITADVVEVASFEELEKLGRAKIRGKIVYFHNPMDMALIENDQVFEAYGKAVPFRGVGASRAAEYGAVASVIRSVASASLRSPHTGSLRYDEKQPKIPAAALSTEDADLVHRLLAKGQRVRMHLVLTPRTLPDALSANVVAEIRGSERPEEIVLIGGHLDSWDLGTGAIDNGSGCAMVMETMRVLKELGIRPKRTIRAVLFMNEENGLRGARAYFEGAAKREELHRHVAAIETDAGAATPTGFISTLEGKSLAAVEQRARVLKRIGPMAFISSKHTGADTSPLIDAGVIGYGLRPEPRHYFDLHHSAADTLDKVDPKALAQNTAALAGLAYILASE
;
A
#
# COMPACT_ATOMS: atom_id res chain seq x y z
N MET A 1 49.28 -44.91 37.56
CA MET A 1 48.95 -43.71 38.33
C MET A 1 48.35 -42.67 37.43
N MET A 2 47.12 -42.36 37.78
CA MET A 2 46.37 -41.13 37.55
C MET A 2 46.12 -40.62 36.14
N ASN A 3 45.00 -41.02 35.62
CA ASN A 3 44.22 -40.22 34.69
C ASN A 3 43.33 -39.26 35.48
N ARG A 4 43.47 -37.95 35.27
CA ARG A 4 42.49 -36.94 35.69
C ARG A 4 42.30 -35.88 34.64
N ALA A 5 41.03 -35.64 34.37
CA ALA A 5 40.41 -34.40 33.93
C ALA A 5 40.45 -34.09 32.42
N ILE A 6 39.37 -34.36 31.75
CA ILE A 6 38.72 -33.43 30.84
C ILE A 6 37.21 -33.67 30.93
N LEU A 7 36.55 -32.87 31.75
CA LEU A 7 35.07 -32.73 31.71
C LEU A 7 34.74 -31.31 32.19
N ALA A 8 34.66 -30.38 31.27
CA ALA A 8 33.93 -29.14 31.40
C ALA A 8 34.19 -28.22 30.20
N LEU A 9 33.47 -28.37 29.10
CA LEU A 9 33.25 -27.29 28.16
C LEU A 9 32.14 -27.69 27.16
N ALA A 10 30.89 -27.67 27.59
CA ALA A 10 29.76 -27.87 26.70
C ALA A 10 28.46 -27.26 27.23
N LEU A 11 28.50 -26.12 27.96
CA LEU A 11 27.24 -25.59 28.53
C LEU A 11 26.99 -24.09 28.32
N THR A 12 27.66 -23.39 27.40
CA THR A 12 27.54 -21.93 27.34
C THR A 12 27.00 -21.36 26.03
N ILE A 13 26.65 -22.20 25.04
CA ILE A 13 26.19 -21.66 23.73
C ILE A 13 24.66 -21.70 23.56
N ALA A 14 23.91 -22.41 24.37
CA ALA A 14 22.46 -22.55 24.21
C ALA A 14 21.63 -21.44 24.91
N LEU A 15 22.16 -20.74 25.90
CA LEU A 15 21.40 -19.79 26.69
C LEU A 15 20.95 -18.50 25.96
N PRO A 16 21.73 -17.86 25.06
CA PRO A 16 21.29 -16.65 24.38
C PRO A 16 20.12 -16.90 23.42
N VAL A 17 20.14 -18.02 22.67
CA VAL A 17 19.09 -18.37 21.69
C VAL A 17 17.76 -18.66 22.40
N MET A 18 17.81 -19.33 23.53
CA MET A 18 16.60 -19.65 24.32
C MET A 18 15.97 -18.39 24.95
N ALA A 19 16.77 -17.44 25.39
CA ALA A 19 16.28 -16.19 25.98
C ALA A 19 15.60 -15.30 24.92
N ASP A 20 16.14 -15.23 23.71
CA ASP A 20 15.57 -14.47 22.59
C ASP A 20 14.25 -15.07 22.10
N GLU A 21 14.14 -16.39 22.00
CA GLU A 21 12.89 -17.07 21.63
C GLU A 21 11.79 -16.87 22.68
N ALA A 22 12.12 -16.94 23.99
CA ALA A 22 11.17 -16.69 25.07
C ALA A 22 10.64 -15.24 25.04
N THR A 23 11.48 -14.28 24.72
CA THR A 23 11.08 -12.88 24.56
C THR A 23 10.17 -12.69 23.33
N ALA A 24 10.48 -13.33 22.20
CA ALA A 24 9.63 -13.32 21.02
C ALA A 24 8.25 -13.94 21.32
N VAL A 25 8.19 -15.07 22.04
CA VAL A 25 6.93 -15.68 22.50
C VAL A 25 6.12 -14.69 23.35
N ARG A 26 6.75 -14.09 24.36
CA ARG A 26 6.09 -13.12 25.24
C ARG A 26 5.54 -11.91 24.44
N LEU A 27 6.30 -11.40 23.48
CA LEU A 27 5.88 -10.30 22.61
C LEU A 27 4.66 -10.68 21.80
N ILE A 28 4.71 -11.82 21.09
CA ILE A 28 3.62 -12.34 20.26
C ILE A 28 2.36 -12.58 21.11
N ASP A 29 2.48 -13.28 22.24
CA ASP A 29 1.36 -13.59 23.11
C ASP A 29 0.74 -12.31 23.71
N HIS A 30 1.56 -11.29 24.03
CA HIS A 30 1.04 -10.01 24.52
C HIS A 30 0.23 -9.28 23.42
N VAL A 31 0.75 -9.18 22.20
CA VAL A 31 0.04 -8.56 21.09
C VAL A 31 -1.28 -9.29 20.80
N LEU A 32 -1.28 -10.61 20.74
CA LEU A 32 -2.49 -11.40 20.45
C LEU A 32 -3.61 -11.20 21.49
N ASN A 33 -3.26 -10.89 22.75
CA ASN A 33 -4.24 -10.80 23.84
C ASN A 33 -4.53 -9.36 24.31
N HIS A 34 -3.67 -8.39 23.99
CA HIS A 34 -3.74 -7.02 24.54
C HIS A 34 -3.48 -5.93 23.48
N SER A 35 -3.68 -6.23 22.21
CA SER A 35 -3.48 -5.25 21.12
C SER A 35 -4.46 -4.08 21.24
N GLN A 36 -3.95 -2.87 21.09
CA GLN A 36 -4.69 -1.62 20.92
C GLN A 36 -4.64 -1.12 19.46
N GLY A 37 -4.15 -1.97 18.54
CA GLY A 37 -3.99 -1.60 17.14
C GLY A 37 -5.31 -1.23 16.46
N TYR A 38 -6.43 -1.87 16.86
CA TYR A 38 -7.74 -1.54 16.30
C TYR A 38 -8.24 -0.15 16.74
N ASP A 39 -7.98 0.27 17.99
CA ASP A 39 -8.32 1.61 18.46
C ASP A 39 -7.46 2.67 17.74
N THR A 40 -6.18 2.37 17.48
CA THR A 40 -5.29 3.20 16.65
C THR A 40 -5.82 3.34 15.23
N LEU A 41 -6.26 2.24 14.61
CA LEU A 41 -6.87 2.24 13.29
C LEU A 41 -8.18 3.02 13.28
N ALA A 42 -9.06 2.81 14.27
CA ALA A 42 -10.32 3.53 14.40
C ALA A 42 -10.10 5.05 14.46
N HIS A 43 -9.08 5.52 15.20
CA HIS A 43 -8.77 6.94 15.22
C HIS A 43 -8.32 7.47 13.85
N LEU A 44 -7.46 6.74 13.14
CA LEU A 44 -7.00 7.13 11.81
C LEU A 44 -8.16 7.18 10.79
N THR A 45 -9.12 6.26 10.89
CA THR A 45 -10.22 6.14 9.92
C THR A 45 -11.44 6.97 10.27
N ASP A 46 -11.90 6.92 11.54
CA ASP A 46 -13.20 7.48 11.93
C ASP A 46 -13.07 8.91 12.47
N GLU A 47 -11.95 9.24 13.13
CA GLU A 47 -11.70 10.57 13.67
C GLU A 47 -10.97 11.49 12.66
N ILE A 48 -9.96 10.96 11.95
CA ILE A 48 -9.19 11.72 10.95
C ILE A 48 -9.83 11.54 9.55
N GLY A 49 -10.11 10.31 9.15
CA GLY A 49 -10.74 9.97 7.87
C GLY A 49 -9.78 9.91 6.68
N PRO A 50 -10.29 10.17 5.45
CA PRO A 50 -9.50 10.14 4.23
C PRO A 50 -8.27 11.05 4.29
N ARG A 51 -7.08 10.51 3.95
CA ARG A 51 -5.80 11.15 4.26
C ARG A 51 -4.92 11.37 3.03
N LEU A 52 -5.53 11.67 1.87
CA LEU A 52 -4.74 11.88 0.64
C LEU A 52 -3.68 12.97 0.88
N SER A 53 -2.46 12.69 0.44
CA SER A 53 -1.31 13.58 0.67
C SER A 53 -1.59 15.01 0.21
N GLY A 54 -1.12 16.00 0.98
CA GLY A 54 -1.44 17.42 0.79
C GLY A 54 -2.75 17.88 1.46
N SER A 55 -3.61 16.97 1.92
CA SER A 55 -4.87 17.31 2.60
C SER A 55 -4.66 17.73 4.06
N LYS A 56 -5.68 18.37 4.64
CA LYS A 56 -5.69 18.70 6.07
C LYS A 56 -5.67 17.44 6.95
N ASN A 57 -6.37 16.40 6.51
CA ASN A 57 -6.42 15.12 7.24
C ASN A 57 -5.06 14.41 7.22
N ALA A 58 -4.32 14.43 6.10
CA ALA A 58 -2.96 13.91 6.07
C ALA A 58 -2.05 14.67 7.05
N ALA A 59 -2.17 16.00 7.13
CA ALA A 59 -1.42 16.81 8.10
C ALA A 59 -1.85 16.49 9.56
N GLU A 60 -3.13 16.23 9.82
CA GLU A 60 -3.62 15.77 11.13
C GLU A 60 -3.05 14.41 11.50
N ALA A 61 -3.05 13.46 10.56
CA ALA A 61 -2.48 12.14 10.77
C ALA A 61 -1.00 12.21 11.18
N VAL A 62 -0.19 13.05 10.52
CA VAL A 62 1.21 13.30 10.91
C VAL A 62 1.31 13.85 12.34
N ARG A 63 0.47 14.85 12.70
CA ARG A 63 0.47 15.42 14.04
C ARG A 63 0.09 14.41 15.10
N TRP A 64 -1.01 13.68 14.87
CA TRP A 64 -1.55 12.73 15.82
C TRP A 64 -0.60 11.55 16.05
N THR A 65 -0.08 10.92 14.99
CA THR A 65 0.85 9.78 15.12
C THR A 65 2.14 10.19 15.82
N THR A 66 2.67 11.39 15.51
CA THR A 66 3.81 11.96 16.23
C THR A 66 3.52 12.15 17.72
N ALA A 67 2.32 12.65 18.06
CA ALA A 67 1.90 12.85 19.46
C ALA A 67 1.75 11.50 20.19
N GLN A 68 1.23 10.46 19.52
CA GLN A 68 1.10 9.12 20.11
C GLN A 68 2.46 8.51 20.44
N PHE A 69 3.44 8.53 19.52
CA PHE A 69 4.79 8.04 19.82
C PHE A 69 5.42 8.77 20.99
N LYS A 70 5.27 10.11 21.06
CA LYS A 70 5.75 10.89 22.20
C LYS A 70 5.06 10.51 23.50
N ALA A 71 3.74 10.31 23.49
CA ALA A 71 2.97 9.91 24.66
C ALA A 71 3.41 8.54 25.20
N TRP A 72 3.82 7.62 24.32
CA TRP A 72 4.40 6.33 24.71
C TRP A 72 5.88 6.43 25.13
N GLY A 73 6.48 7.61 25.11
CA GLY A 73 7.89 7.83 25.44
C GLY A 73 8.85 7.19 24.43
N ILE A 74 8.46 7.15 23.15
CA ILE A 74 9.27 6.66 22.04
C ILE A 74 9.86 7.87 21.32
N ASP A 75 11.16 7.80 21.00
CA ASP A 75 11.83 8.84 20.24
C ASP A 75 11.22 8.94 18.85
N VAL A 76 10.78 10.14 18.48
CA VAL A 76 10.11 10.40 17.20
C VAL A 76 10.55 11.71 16.59
N ARG A 77 10.75 11.72 15.28
CA ARG A 77 11.00 12.91 14.46
C ARG A 77 10.14 12.90 13.20
N ASN A 78 9.91 14.09 12.67
CA ASN A 78 9.25 14.25 11.37
C ASN A 78 10.32 14.59 10.33
N GLU A 79 10.38 13.82 9.25
CA GLU A 79 11.26 14.07 8.10
C GLU A 79 10.42 14.77 7.02
N PRO A 80 10.67 16.07 6.72
CA PRO A 80 9.82 16.86 5.85
C PRO A 80 9.89 16.39 4.40
N VAL A 81 8.75 16.44 3.71
CA VAL A 81 8.61 16.12 2.29
C VAL A 81 7.58 17.00 1.62
N MET A 82 7.89 17.51 0.43
CA MET A 82 6.92 18.20 -0.43
C MET A 82 6.11 17.18 -1.22
N VAL A 83 4.78 17.22 -1.08
CA VAL A 83 3.86 16.25 -1.67
C VAL A 83 2.87 16.91 -2.63
N PRO A 84 2.38 16.20 -3.66
CA PRO A 84 1.33 16.71 -4.53
C PRO A 84 0.07 17.03 -3.73
N HIS A 85 -0.63 18.08 -4.14
CA HIS A 85 -1.92 18.46 -3.57
C HIS A 85 -2.98 18.45 -4.66
N TRP A 86 -3.61 17.30 -4.86
CA TRP A 86 -4.73 17.13 -5.76
C TRP A 86 -6.02 17.00 -4.95
N VAL A 87 -7.08 17.66 -5.41
CA VAL A 87 -8.39 17.68 -4.76
C VAL A 87 -9.43 17.20 -5.76
N ARG A 88 -10.18 16.18 -5.38
CA ARG A 88 -11.29 15.65 -6.16
C ARG A 88 -12.32 16.74 -6.45
N GLY A 89 -13.32 16.73 -6.90
CA GLY A 89 -14.38 17.71 -7.11
C GLY A 89 -15.71 17.00 -7.32
N ALA A 90 -16.62 17.63 -8.05
CA ALA A 90 -17.83 16.99 -8.50
C ALA A 90 -17.54 16.02 -9.65
N GLU A 91 -18.23 14.87 -9.64
CA GLU A 91 -18.06 13.77 -10.58
C GLU A 91 -19.43 13.28 -11.05
N HIS A 92 -19.69 13.34 -12.35
CA HIS A 92 -20.95 12.88 -12.93
C HIS A 92 -20.71 12.24 -14.30
N GLY A 93 -21.36 11.10 -14.53
CA GLY A 93 -21.36 10.44 -15.83
C GLY A 93 -22.73 9.91 -16.19
N ARG A 94 -23.04 9.88 -17.48
CA ARG A 94 -24.27 9.28 -17.98
C ARG A 94 -24.15 8.85 -19.43
N LEU A 95 -24.91 7.85 -19.82
CA LEU A 95 -25.07 7.42 -21.22
C LEU A 95 -26.21 8.21 -21.89
N VAL A 96 -25.84 9.29 -22.61
CA VAL A 96 -26.85 10.15 -23.26
C VAL A 96 -27.54 9.45 -24.42
N SER A 97 -26.92 8.44 -25.01
CA SER A 97 -27.54 7.59 -26.06
C SER A 97 -28.52 6.55 -25.50
N HIS A 98 -28.55 6.34 -24.18
CA HIS A 98 -29.35 5.32 -23.54
C HIS A 98 -30.18 5.94 -22.39
N ARG A 99 -31.18 6.78 -22.76
CA ARG A 99 -32.16 7.41 -21.85
C ARG A 99 -31.49 8.20 -20.69
N ASN A 100 -30.29 8.78 -20.90
CA ASN A 100 -29.51 9.46 -19.88
C ASN A 100 -29.22 8.60 -18.66
N GLN A 101 -29.02 7.28 -18.85
CA GLN A 101 -28.72 6.37 -17.76
C GLN A 101 -27.50 6.83 -16.98
N PRO A 102 -27.60 7.07 -15.66
CA PRO A 102 -26.46 7.48 -14.86
C PRO A 102 -25.44 6.36 -14.74
N LEU A 103 -24.17 6.75 -14.70
CA LEU A 103 -23.02 5.88 -14.47
C LEU A 103 -22.40 6.21 -13.11
N VAL A 104 -21.98 5.20 -12.39
CA VAL A 104 -21.18 5.36 -11.17
C VAL A 104 -19.70 5.32 -11.56
N LEU A 105 -19.03 6.42 -11.32
CA LEU A 105 -17.62 6.63 -11.68
C LEU A 105 -16.91 7.52 -10.67
N THR A 106 -15.59 7.50 -10.74
CA THR A 106 -14.72 8.41 -10.00
C THR A 106 -13.55 8.88 -10.86
N ALA A 107 -13.10 10.12 -10.68
CA ALA A 107 -11.90 10.61 -11.32
C ALA A 107 -10.67 9.82 -10.85
N LEU A 108 -9.76 9.56 -11.76
CA LEU A 108 -8.44 9.03 -11.41
C LEU A 108 -7.61 10.13 -10.75
N GLY A 109 -6.84 9.76 -9.73
CA GLY A 109 -5.99 10.69 -9.00
C GLY A 109 -4.96 11.36 -9.92
N GLY A 110 -4.91 12.69 -9.89
CA GLY A 110 -4.11 13.50 -10.81
C GLY A 110 -4.83 13.89 -12.11
N SER A 111 -6.06 13.40 -12.34
CA SER A 111 -6.85 13.80 -13.53
C SER A 111 -7.06 15.32 -13.58
N VAL A 112 -7.04 15.87 -14.81
CA VAL A 112 -7.49 17.25 -15.06
C VAL A 112 -9.02 17.30 -15.13
N ALA A 113 -9.59 18.52 -14.95
CA ALA A 113 -11.01 18.76 -15.06
C ALA A 113 -11.52 18.70 -16.52
N THR A 114 -12.80 18.40 -16.68
CA THR A 114 -13.52 18.66 -17.94
C THR A 114 -13.78 20.16 -18.09
N PRO A 115 -14.13 20.66 -19.30
CA PRO A 115 -14.78 21.97 -19.42
C PRO A 115 -16.01 22.06 -18.51
N ALA A 116 -16.42 23.27 -18.13
CA ALA A 116 -17.55 23.49 -17.20
C ALA A 116 -18.86 22.82 -17.64
N THR A 117 -19.08 22.71 -18.95
CA THR A 117 -20.26 22.02 -19.54
C THR A 117 -20.10 20.50 -19.66
N GLY A 118 -18.96 19.97 -19.19
CA GLY A 118 -18.60 18.57 -19.38
C GLY A 118 -18.15 18.24 -20.80
N ILE A 119 -17.89 16.95 -21.02
CA ILE A 119 -17.54 16.38 -22.32
C ILE A 119 -18.65 15.40 -22.74
N THR A 120 -19.17 15.56 -23.95
CA THR A 120 -20.11 14.60 -24.55
C THR A 120 -19.52 14.07 -25.85
N ALA A 121 -19.18 12.78 -25.88
CA ALA A 121 -18.58 12.17 -27.06
C ALA A 121 -19.00 10.69 -27.21
N ASP A 122 -18.78 10.16 -28.41
CA ASP A 122 -18.92 8.72 -28.67
C ASP A 122 -17.80 7.98 -27.93
N VAL A 123 -18.12 6.79 -27.43
CA VAL A 123 -17.20 5.90 -26.74
C VAL A 123 -16.61 4.91 -27.76
N VAL A 124 -15.28 4.73 -27.68
CA VAL A 124 -14.56 3.67 -28.37
C VAL A 124 -13.89 2.80 -27.34
N GLU A 125 -14.23 1.51 -27.36
CA GLU A 125 -13.63 0.51 -26.48
C GLU A 125 -12.33 -0.02 -27.06
N VAL A 126 -11.35 -0.26 -26.19
CA VAL A 126 -10.11 -0.97 -26.49
C VAL A 126 -9.73 -1.87 -25.32
N ALA A 127 -9.20 -3.07 -25.62
CA ALA A 127 -8.75 -4.02 -24.64
C ALA A 127 -7.22 -3.96 -24.39
N SER A 128 -6.49 -3.27 -25.28
CA SER A 128 -5.03 -3.13 -25.15
C SER A 128 -4.50 -1.85 -25.78
N PHE A 129 -3.25 -1.50 -25.50
CA PHE A 129 -2.57 -0.37 -26.16
C PHE A 129 -2.27 -0.66 -27.63
N GLU A 130 -2.02 -1.91 -27.99
CA GLU A 130 -1.83 -2.34 -29.40
C GLU A 130 -3.11 -2.15 -30.21
N GLU A 131 -4.27 -2.44 -29.62
CA GLU A 131 -5.55 -2.18 -30.26
C GLU A 131 -5.82 -0.69 -30.43
N LEU A 132 -5.51 0.14 -29.43
CA LEU A 132 -5.58 1.59 -29.51
C LEU A 132 -4.72 2.12 -30.65
N GLU A 133 -3.48 1.64 -30.78
CA GLU A 133 -2.55 2.00 -31.85
C GLU A 133 -3.08 1.60 -33.23
N LYS A 134 -3.61 0.38 -33.36
CA LYS A 134 -4.21 -0.14 -34.60
C LYS A 134 -5.40 0.68 -35.05
N LEU A 135 -6.26 1.14 -34.14
CA LEU A 135 -7.39 2.03 -34.47
C LEU A 135 -6.91 3.41 -34.90
N GLY A 136 -5.86 3.89 -34.29
CA GLY A 136 -5.19 5.14 -34.66
C GLY A 136 -6.07 6.37 -34.57
N ARG A 137 -5.52 7.51 -34.97
CA ARG A 137 -6.16 8.82 -34.87
C ARG A 137 -7.51 8.91 -35.65
N ALA A 138 -7.65 8.17 -36.75
CA ALA A 138 -8.85 8.20 -37.58
C ALA A 138 -10.10 7.71 -36.80
N LYS A 139 -9.96 6.76 -35.92
CA LYS A 139 -11.06 6.19 -35.14
C LYS A 139 -11.19 6.81 -33.75
N ILE A 140 -10.10 7.36 -33.18
CA ILE A 140 -10.00 7.81 -31.77
C ILE A 140 -10.25 9.31 -31.62
N ARG A 141 -9.84 10.15 -32.61
CA ARG A 141 -9.95 11.60 -32.48
C ARG A 141 -11.38 12.06 -32.13
N GLY A 142 -11.49 12.87 -31.06
CA GLY A 142 -12.75 13.42 -30.57
C GLY A 142 -13.63 12.42 -29.83
N LYS A 143 -13.15 11.24 -29.52
CA LYS A 143 -13.86 10.18 -28.78
C LYS A 143 -13.45 10.12 -27.31
N ILE A 144 -14.27 9.47 -26.51
CA ILE A 144 -13.88 8.96 -25.19
C ILE A 144 -13.33 7.55 -25.40
N VAL A 145 -12.07 7.31 -25.04
CA VAL A 145 -11.50 5.97 -25.07
C VAL A 145 -11.86 5.25 -23.77
N TYR A 146 -12.48 4.08 -23.92
CA TYR A 146 -12.81 3.19 -22.82
C TYR A 146 -11.89 1.97 -22.84
N PHE A 147 -11.05 1.84 -21.83
CA PHE A 147 -10.22 0.67 -21.62
C PHE A 147 -10.99 -0.38 -20.82
N HIS A 148 -11.42 -1.44 -21.51
CA HIS A 148 -12.09 -2.59 -20.90
C HIS A 148 -11.05 -3.69 -20.65
N ASN A 149 -10.48 -3.69 -19.46
CA ASN A 149 -9.50 -4.68 -19.06
C ASN A 149 -9.80 -5.18 -17.64
N PRO A 150 -10.69 -6.19 -17.49
CA PRO A 150 -11.00 -6.78 -16.19
C PRO A 150 -9.77 -7.47 -15.60
N MET A 151 -9.67 -7.51 -14.27
CA MET A 151 -8.68 -8.33 -13.59
C MET A 151 -8.92 -9.82 -13.92
N ASP A 152 -7.83 -10.55 -14.09
CA ASP A 152 -7.85 -11.98 -14.40
C ASP A 152 -8.30 -12.78 -13.16
N MET A 153 -9.55 -13.24 -13.17
CA MET A 153 -10.15 -13.97 -12.06
C MET A 153 -9.47 -15.32 -11.81
N ALA A 154 -8.89 -15.95 -12.84
CA ALA A 154 -8.15 -17.20 -12.65
C ALA A 154 -6.86 -16.99 -11.83
N LEU A 155 -6.20 -15.84 -12.01
CA LEU A 155 -5.06 -15.49 -11.16
C LEU A 155 -5.51 -15.22 -9.71
N ILE A 156 -6.65 -14.53 -9.52
CA ILE A 156 -7.20 -14.25 -8.18
C ILE A 156 -7.54 -15.56 -7.44
N GLU A 157 -8.20 -16.51 -8.12
CA GLU A 157 -8.54 -17.81 -7.55
C GLU A 157 -7.31 -18.63 -7.17
N ASN A 158 -6.16 -18.39 -7.82
CA ASN A 158 -4.88 -19.02 -7.55
C ASN A 158 -3.96 -18.20 -6.62
N ASP A 159 -4.50 -17.26 -5.83
CA ASP A 159 -3.77 -16.40 -4.89
C ASP A 159 -2.69 -15.50 -5.53
N GLN A 160 -2.80 -15.25 -6.85
CA GLN A 160 -1.90 -14.38 -7.64
C GLN A 160 -2.54 -12.99 -7.89
N VAL A 161 -3.19 -12.45 -6.87
CA VAL A 161 -4.01 -11.23 -7.01
C VAL A 161 -3.20 -10.00 -7.45
N PHE A 162 -1.95 -9.86 -6.98
CA PHE A 162 -1.06 -8.77 -7.39
C PHE A 162 -0.56 -8.92 -8.83
N GLU A 163 -0.47 -10.14 -9.36
CA GLU A 163 -0.21 -10.36 -10.79
C GLU A 163 -1.42 -9.94 -11.64
N ALA A 164 -2.63 -10.31 -11.22
CA ALA A 164 -3.86 -9.86 -11.87
C ALA A 164 -3.96 -8.33 -11.89
N TYR A 165 -3.65 -7.68 -10.76
CA TYR A 165 -3.58 -6.21 -10.65
C TYR A 165 -2.52 -5.62 -11.59
N GLY A 166 -1.31 -6.18 -11.62
CA GLY A 166 -0.21 -5.74 -12.47
C GLY A 166 -0.55 -5.75 -13.96
N LYS A 167 -1.43 -6.67 -14.42
CA LYS A 167 -1.92 -6.71 -15.81
C LYS A 167 -2.96 -5.64 -16.12
N ALA A 168 -3.75 -5.22 -15.13
CA ALA A 168 -4.84 -4.26 -15.31
C ALA A 168 -4.42 -2.79 -15.06
N VAL A 169 -3.54 -2.54 -14.10
CA VAL A 169 -3.16 -1.21 -13.64
C VAL A 169 -2.51 -0.29 -14.71
N PRO A 170 -1.82 -0.77 -15.77
CA PRO A 170 -1.24 0.11 -16.78
C PRO A 170 -2.26 1.01 -17.46
N PHE A 171 -3.50 0.55 -17.65
CA PHE A 171 -4.56 1.36 -18.26
C PHE A 171 -4.99 2.53 -17.38
N ARG A 172 -4.95 2.35 -16.06
CA ARG A 172 -5.12 3.43 -15.10
C ARG A 172 -3.93 4.39 -15.14
N GLY A 173 -2.72 3.85 -15.09
CA GLY A 173 -1.50 4.62 -14.93
C GLY A 173 -1.16 5.53 -16.11
N VAL A 174 -1.28 5.04 -17.33
CA VAL A 174 -0.86 5.78 -18.54
C VAL A 174 -1.92 5.84 -19.65
N GLY A 175 -3.08 5.23 -19.47
CA GLY A 175 -4.12 5.13 -20.49
C GLY A 175 -4.57 6.49 -21.03
N ALA A 176 -4.70 7.50 -20.17
CA ALA A 176 -5.08 8.84 -20.58
C ALA A 176 -4.07 9.46 -21.56
N SER A 177 -2.78 9.36 -21.27
CA SER A 177 -1.71 9.85 -22.16
C SER A 177 -1.69 9.09 -23.48
N ARG A 178 -1.80 7.76 -23.43
CA ARG A 178 -1.84 6.90 -24.63
C ARG A 178 -3.06 7.22 -25.52
N ALA A 179 -4.22 7.47 -24.92
CA ALA A 179 -5.41 7.88 -25.69
C ALA A 179 -5.26 9.30 -26.28
N ALA A 180 -4.63 10.21 -25.55
CA ALA A 180 -4.39 11.59 -26.01
C ALA A 180 -3.49 11.67 -27.24
N GLU A 181 -2.51 10.76 -27.41
CA GLU A 181 -1.67 10.65 -28.61
C GLU A 181 -2.51 10.57 -29.89
N TYR A 182 -3.65 9.90 -29.84
CA TYR A 182 -4.57 9.71 -30.96
C TYR A 182 -5.72 10.72 -30.99
N GLY A 183 -5.68 11.72 -30.08
CA GLY A 183 -6.65 12.81 -30.06
C GLY A 183 -7.96 12.48 -29.36
N ALA A 184 -7.97 11.53 -28.43
CA ALA A 184 -9.10 11.32 -27.52
C ALA A 184 -9.39 12.59 -26.70
N VAL A 185 -10.65 12.80 -26.30
CA VAL A 185 -11.06 13.96 -25.48
C VAL A 185 -11.20 13.61 -24.00
N ALA A 186 -11.31 12.33 -23.66
CA ALA A 186 -11.27 11.79 -22.30
C ALA A 186 -10.88 10.31 -22.36
N SER A 187 -10.44 9.79 -21.22
CA SER A 187 -10.16 8.37 -21.01
C SER A 187 -11.01 7.84 -19.87
N VAL A 188 -11.60 6.67 -20.04
CA VAL A 188 -12.37 5.99 -19.02
C VAL A 188 -11.86 4.55 -18.93
N ILE A 189 -11.69 4.04 -17.72
CA ILE A 189 -11.28 2.65 -17.49
C ILE A 189 -12.38 1.87 -16.77
N ARG A 190 -12.41 0.56 -16.92
CA ARG A 190 -13.03 -0.31 -15.92
C ARG A 190 -12.22 -0.21 -14.63
N SER A 191 -12.87 -0.08 -13.47
CA SER A 191 -12.16 -0.10 -12.18
C SER A 191 -11.22 -1.29 -12.11
N VAL A 192 -9.99 -1.06 -11.60
CA VAL A 192 -9.02 -2.12 -11.32
C VAL A 192 -9.42 -2.77 -9.99
N ALA A 193 -10.38 -3.66 -10.09
CA ALA A 193 -11.05 -4.32 -8.98
C ALA A 193 -11.45 -5.74 -9.34
N SER A 194 -11.44 -6.64 -8.36
CA SER A 194 -11.96 -8.01 -8.47
C SER A 194 -13.49 -8.01 -8.41
N ALA A 195 -14.07 -7.26 -7.48
CA ALA A 195 -15.49 -6.93 -7.41
C ALA A 195 -15.65 -5.50 -6.94
N SER A 196 -16.76 -4.83 -7.23
CA SER A 196 -16.94 -3.44 -6.78
C SER A 196 -18.29 -3.12 -6.17
N LEU A 197 -19.32 -3.93 -6.38
CA LEU A 197 -20.69 -3.64 -5.93
C LEU A 197 -21.10 -2.19 -6.24
N ARG A 198 -20.80 -1.75 -7.48
CA ARG A 198 -20.96 -0.38 -7.99
C ARG A 198 -20.16 0.69 -7.22
N SER A 199 -19.13 0.32 -6.46
CA SER A 199 -18.15 1.25 -5.90
C SER A 199 -16.98 1.39 -6.89
N PRO A 200 -16.74 2.54 -7.53
CA PRO A 200 -15.63 2.69 -8.45
C PRO A 200 -14.32 2.80 -7.69
N HIS A 201 -13.24 2.25 -8.24
CA HIS A 201 -11.91 2.28 -7.67
C HIS A 201 -11.05 3.34 -8.36
N THR A 202 -10.54 4.28 -7.58
CA THR A 202 -9.62 5.33 -8.04
C THR A 202 -8.18 4.79 -8.15
N GLY A 203 -7.23 5.65 -8.09
CA GLY A 203 -5.79 5.42 -8.08
C GLY A 203 -5.07 6.40 -8.98
N SER A 204 -3.76 6.54 -8.82
CA SER A 204 -2.99 7.54 -9.52
C SER A 204 -2.87 7.26 -11.02
N LEU A 205 -2.88 8.34 -11.80
CA LEU A 205 -2.44 8.34 -13.18
C LEU A 205 -1.18 9.22 -13.33
N ARG A 206 -0.45 8.97 -14.40
CA ARG A 206 0.72 9.77 -14.80
C ARG A 206 0.52 10.28 -16.22
N TYR A 207 0.50 11.59 -16.36
CA TYR A 207 0.50 12.22 -17.67
C TYR A 207 1.92 12.24 -18.26
N ASP A 208 2.02 11.91 -19.53
CA ASP A 208 3.21 12.22 -20.33
C ASP A 208 3.19 13.73 -20.65
N GLU A 209 4.24 14.44 -20.29
CA GLU A 209 4.35 15.89 -20.55
C GLU A 209 4.35 16.26 -22.03
N LYS A 210 4.64 15.30 -22.92
CA LYS A 210 4.62 15.48 -24.37
C LYS A 210 3.22 15.40 -24.97
N GLN A 211 2.23 14.95 -24.17
CA GLN A 211 0.86 14.75 -24.62
C GLN A 211 -0.10 15.74 -23.96
N PRO A 212 -1.20 16.12 -24.63
CA PRO A 212 -2.27 16.88 -24.01
C PRO A 212 -2.82 16.10 -22.80
N LYS A 213 -3.00 16.78 -21.67
CA LYS A 213 -3.70 16.20 -20.52
C LYS A 213 -5.20 16.16 -20.82
N ILE A 214 -5.80 14.98 -20.75
CA ILE A 214 -7.24 14.77 -20.93
C ILE A 214 -7.86 14.24 -19.64
N PRO A 215 -9.14 14.56 -19.34
CA PRO A 215 -9.82 14.01 -18.15
C PRO A 215 -9.87 12.50 -18.18
N ALA A 216 -9.71 11.89 -16.99
CA ALA A 216 -9.68 10.44 -16.83
C ALA A 216 -10.47 9.99 -15.60
N ALA A 217 -11.26 8.92 -15.77
CA ALA A 217 -12.10 8.35 -14.72
C ALA A 217 -12.14 6.82 -14.77
N ALA A 218 -12.47 6.21 -13.64
CA ALA A 218 -12.82 4.80 -13.54
C ALA A 218 -14.33 4.64 -13.38
N LEU A 219 -14.94 3.77 -14.16
CA LEU A 219 -16.31 3.29 -13.95
C LEU A 219 -16.31 2.18 -12.90
N SER A 220 -17.42 2.04 -12.16
CA SER A 220 -17.65 0.78 -11.44
C SER A 220 -17.57 -0.41 -12.39
N THR A 221 -17.25 -1.59 -11.88
CA THR A 221 -17.12 -2.79 -12.73
C THR A 221 -18.42 -3.09 -13.46
N GLU A 222 -19.57 -2.92 -12.79
CA GLU A 222 -20.90 -3.19 -13.36
C GLU A 222 -21.28 -2.23 -14.47
N ASP A 223 -21.01 -0.93 -14.30
CA ASP A 223 -21.31 0.08 -15.32
C ASP A 223 -20.32 0.00 -16.49
N ALA A 224 -19.09 -0.36 -16.23
CA ALA A 224 -18.10 -0.68 -17.25
C ALA A 224 -18.55 -1.87 -18.12
N ASP A 225 -18.99 -2.97 -17.48
CA ASP A 225 -19.52 -4.14 -18.17
C ASP A 225 -20.83 -3.83 -18.92
N LEU A 226 -21.67 -2.89 -18.43
CA LEU A 226 -22.81 -2.39 -19.19
C LEU A 226 -22.35 -1.70 -20.49
N VAL A 227 -21.39 -0.79 -20.42
CA VAL A 227 -20.84 -0.09 -21.59
C VAL A 227 -20.29 -1.11 -22.60
N HIS A 228 -19.52 -2.08 -22.12
CA HIS A 228 -19.00 -3.17 -22.94
C HIS A 228 -20.12 -3.94 -23.67
N ARG A 229 -21.13 -4.40 -22.94
CA ARG A 229 -22.25 -5.16 -23.55
C ARG A 229 -23.02 -4.37 -24.61
N LEU A 230 -23.16 -3.05 -24.44
CA LEU A 230 -23.80 -2.18 -25.43
C LEU A 230 -22.94 -2.07 -26.71
N LEU A 231 -21.64 -1.83 -26.55
CA LEU A 231 -20.70 -1.72 -27.66
C LEU A 231 -20.55 -3.06 -28.41
N ALA A 232 -20.48 -4.18 -27.71
CA ALA A 232 -20.39 -5.53 -28.28
C ALA A 232 -21.62 -5.89 -29.13
N LYS A 233 -22.81 -5.29 -28.84
CA LYS A 233 -24.00 -5.42 -29.64
C LYS A 233 -24.02 -4.47 -30.85
N GLY A 234 -22.93 -3.77 -31.16
CA GLY A 234 -22.81 -2.80 -32.25
C GLY A 234 -23.60 -1.51 -32.00
N GLN A 235 -24.04 -1.23 -30.78
CA GLN A 235 -24.76 -0.01 -30.48
C GLN A 235 -23.83 1.19 -30.39
N ARG A 236 -24.29 2.34 -30.87
CA ARG A 236 -23.57 3.60 -30.65
C ARG A 236 -23.74 4.05 -29.21
N VAL A 237 -22.66 4.10 -28.47
CA VAL A 237 -22.63 4.60 -27.08
C VAL A 237 -22.07 6.01 -27.06
N ARG A 238 -22.84 6.97 -26.51
CA ARG A 238 -22.38 8.33 -26.22
C ARG A 238 -22.44 8.57 -24.72
N MET A 239 -21.31 9.02 -24.16
CA MET A 239 -21.18 9.35 -22.76
C MET A 239 -21.07 10.86 -22.58
N HIS A 240 -21.68 11.36 -21.51
CA HIS A 240 -21.43 12.69 -20.97
C HIS A 240 -20.69 12.55 -19.65
N LEU A 241 -19.59 13.30 -19.51
CA LEU A 241 -18.68 13.22 -18.37
C LEU A 241 -18.43 14.64 -17.82
N VAL A 242 -18.59 14.83 -16.52
CA VAL A 242 -18.23 16.03 -15.78
C VAL A 242 -17.29 15.62 -14.64
N LEU A 243 -16.09 16.15 -14.65
CA LEU A 243 -15.09 15.99 -13.59
C LEU A 243 -14.54 17.37 -13.27
N THR A 244 -14.48 17.73 -11.97
CA THR A 244 -14.01 19.06 -11.54
C THR A 244 -12.84 18.99 -10.54
N PRO A 245 -11.87 18.06 -10.70
CA PRO A 245 -10.71 18.02 -9.81
C PRO A 245 -9.83 19.25 -10.01
N ARG A 246 -9.00 19.52 -9.00
CA ARG A 246 -8.04 20.64 -9.04
C ARG A 246 -6.69 20.16 -8.54
N THR A 247 -5.63 20.56 -9.22
CA THR A 247 -4.27 20.45 -8.72
C THR A 247 -3.88 21.80 -8.11
N LEU A 248 -3.54 21.78 -6.85
CA LEU A 248 -3.06 22.93 -6.07
C LEU A 248 -1.52 22.90 -6.00
N PRO A 249 -0.86 23.96 -5.54
CA PRO A 249 0.57 23.91 -5.26
C PRO A 249 0.92 22.77 -4.30
N ASP A 250 2.08 22.17 -4.49
CA ASP A 250 2.60 21.14 -3.59
C ASP A 250 2.55 21.60 -2.14
N ALA A 251 2.19 20.70 -1.23
CA ALA A 251 2.09 20.97 0.20
C ALA A 251 3.27 20.38 0.96
N LEU A 252 3.69 21.05 2.03
CA LEU A 252 4.66 20.48 2.96
C LEU A 252 3.96 19.47 3.86
N SER A 253 4.52 18.26 3.92
CA SER A 253 4.13 17.16 4.81
C SER A 253 5.37 16.52 5.41
N ALA A 254 5.27 15.34 6.01
CA ALA A 254 6.42 14.63 6.57
C ALA A 254 6.19 13.12 6.66
N ASN A 255 7.26 12.33 6.55
CA ASN A 255 7.30 11.00 7.14
C ASN A 255 7.40 11.10 8.65
N VAL A 256 6.74 10.20 9.37
CA VAL A 256 6.89 10.07 10.83
C VAL A 256 7.85 8.93 11.11
N VAL A 257 8.98 9.24 11.76
CA VAL A 257 10.07 8.27 12.02
C VAL A 257 10.25 8.12 13.51
N ALA A 258 10.03 6.90 14.03
CA ALA A 258 10.16 6.59 15.46
C ALA A 258 11.15 5.46 15.68
N GLU A 259 11.83 5.44 16.86
CA GLU A 259 12.90 4.47 17.13
C GLU A 259 12.83 3.87 18.52
N ILE A 260 13.11 2.56 18.58
CA ILE A 260 13.54 1.88 19.79
C ILE A 260 14.99 1.49 19.58
N ARG A 261 15.88 2.22 20.25
CA ARG A 261 17.32 2.07 20.08
C ARG A 261 17.82 0.72 20.59
N GLY A 262 18.63 0.07 19.77
CA GLY A 262 19.28 -1.20 20.09
C GLY A 262 20.20 -1.14 21.32
N SER A 263 20.36 -2.28 21.99
CA SER A 263 21.17 -2.41 23.22
C SER A 263 22.64 -2.73 22.94
N GLU A 264 22.95 -3.43 21.83
CA GLU A 264 24.31 -3.90 21.50
C GLU A 264 24.85 -3.29 20.21
N ARG A 265 23.99 -3.16 19.18
CA ARG A 265 24.34 -2.63 17.85
C ARG A 265 23.33 -1.56 17.44
N PRO A 266 23.26 -0.43 18.16
CA PRO A 266 22.26 0.61 17.93
C PRO A 266 22.38 1.30 16.58
N GLU A 267 23.50 1.17 15.87
CA GLU A 267 23.71 1.69 14.51
C GLU A 267 23.09 0.81 13.43
N GLU A 268 22.87 -0.48 13.67
CA GLU A 268 22.18 -1.38 12.74
C GLU A 268 20.67 -1.22 12.88
N ILE A 269 19.97 -1.14 11.75
CA ILE A 269 18.56 -0.76 11.69
C ILE A 269 17.75 -1.88 11.04
N VAL A 270 16.71 -2.33 11.74
CA VAL A 270 15.58 -3.06 11.18
C VAL A 270 14.43 -2.08 11.03
N LEU A 271 14.07 -1.75 9.80
CA LEU A 271 12.96 -0.85 9.50
C LEU A 271 11.66 -1.64 9.44
N ILE A 272 10.60 -1.09 10.02
CA ILE A 272 9.21 -1.51 9.82
C ILE A 272 8.41 -0.30 9.33
N GLY A 273 7.57 -0.46 8.31
CA GLY A 273 6.88 0.67 7.72
C GLY A 273 5.57 0.35 7.04
N GLY A 274 4.80 1.38 6.79
CA GLY A 274 3.60 1.45 5.98
C GLY A 274 3.30 2.90 5.66
N HIS A 275 2.44 3.17 4.66
CA HIS A 275 2.15 4.56 4.29
C HIS A 275 0.98 5.14 5.09
N LEU A 276 1.11 6.42 5.44
CA LEU A 276 0.15 7.12 6.29
C LEU A 276 -0.98 7.78 5.49
N ASP A 277 -0.72 8.16 4.25
CA ASP A 277 -1.75 8.68 3.37
C ASP A 277 -2.69 7.57 2.87
N SER A 278 -3.81 7.95 2.32
CA SER A 278 -4.80 7.07 1.70
C SER A 278 -5.53 7.81 0.59
N TRP A 279 -6.23 7.09 -0.29
CA TRP A 279 -7.18 7.73 -1.19
C TRP A 279 -8.34 8.38 -0.42
N ASP A 280 -9.05 9.26 -1.11
CA ASP A 280 -10.06 10.16 -0.56
C ASP A 280 -11.51 9.65 -0.71
N LEU A 281 -11.73 8.47 -1.28
CA LEU A 281 -13.06 7.88 -1.47
C LEU A 281 -13.56 7.15 -0.22
N GLY A 282 -12.69 6.35 0.39
CA GLY A 282 -12.90 5.66 1.67
C GLY A 282 -12.13 6.34 2.79
N THR A 283 -11.99 5.66 3.92
CA THR A 283 -11.21 6.14 5.06
C THR A 283 -9.81 5.52 5.14
N GLY A 284 -9.43 4.69 4.13
CA GLY A 284 -8.11 4.07 4.06
C GLY A 284 -7.85 3.14 5.25
N ALA A 285 -8.77 2.21 5.53
CA ALA A 285 -8.62 1.27 6.63
C ALA A 285 -7.68 0.13 6.28
N ILE A 286 -7.88 -0.50 5.11
CA ILE A 286 -7.00 -1.58 4.64
C ILE A 286 -5.79 -1.04 3.89
N ASP A 287 -5.91 0.15 3.27
CA ASP A 287 -4.92 0.81 2.42
C ASP A 287 -4.69 2.27 2.86
N ASN A 288 -3.75 2.53 3.79
CA ASN A 288 -2.93 1.60 4.57
C ASN A 288 -2.95 1.96 6.07
N GLY A 289 -4.13 2.38 6.58
CA GLY A 289 -4.32 2.65 8.01
C GLY A 289 -3.99 1.44 8.88
N SER A 290 -4.36 0.22 8.42
CA SER A 290 -4.04 -1.03 9.13
C SER A 290 -2.54 -1.27 9.24
N GLY A 291 -1.77 -1.04 8.17
CA GLY A 291 -0.31 -1.14 8.22
C GLY A 291 0.31 -0.14 9.19
N CYS A 292 -0.14 1.11 9.16
CA CYS A 292 0.29 2.12 10.15
C CYS A 292 -0.05 1.70 11.59
N ALA A 293 -1.26 1.17 11.83
CA ALA A 293 -1.67 0.69 13.15
C ALA A 293 -0.80 -0.48 13.63
N MET A 294 -0.47 -1.44 12.75
CA MET A 294 0.44 -2.55 13.06
C MET A 294 1.84 -2.06 13.45
N VAL A 295 2.39 -1.11 12.69
CA VAL A 295 3.70 -0.51 12.96
C VAL A 295 3.70 0.23 14.30
N MET A 296 2.70 1.08 14.54
CA MET A 296 2.57 1.84 15.78
C MET A 296 2.40 0.92 16.99
N GLU A 297 1.55 -0.07 16.89
CA GLU A 297 1.29 -1.04 17.96
C GLU A 297 2.51 -1.91 18.27
N THR A 298 3.27 -2.32 17.25
CA THR A 298 4.55 -3.01 17.44
C THR A 298 5.50 -2.19 18.32
N MET A 299 5.65 -0.90 18.02
CA MET A 299 6.50 0.00 18.79
C MET A 299 5.98 0.22 20.20
N ARG A 300 4.66 0.41 20.35
CA ARG A 300 4.01 0.58 21.65
C ARG A 300 4.28 -0.62 22.57
N VAL A 301 4.03 -1.84 22.09
CA VAL A 301 4.18 -3.07 22.87
C VAL A 301 5.65 -3.35 23.23
N LEU A 302 6.58 -3.15 22.29
CA LEU A 302 8.01 -3.26 22.62
C LEU A 302 8.41 -2.32 23.76
N LYS A 303 7.91 -1.09 23.74
CA LYS A 303 8.17 -0.09 24.80
C LYS A 303 7.52 -0.48 26.11
N GLU A 304 6.24 -0.87 26.10
CA GLU A 304 5.47 -1.29 27.29
C GLU A 304 6.11 -2.47 28.01
N LEU A 305 6.54 -3.48 27.25
CA LEU A 305 7.21 -4.67 27.80
C LEU A 305 8.66 -4.44 28.18
N GLY A 306 9.22 -3.24 27.95
CA GLY A 306 10.62 -2.93 28.20
C GLY A 306 11.59 -3.76 27.34
N ILE A 307 11.13 -4.25 26.18
CA ILE A 307 11.94 -5.05 25.27
C ILE A 307 12.90 -4.14 24.52
N ARG A 308 14.20 -4.42 24.66
CA ARG A 308 15.26 -3.74 23.92
C ARG A 308 15.99 -4.77 23.07
N PRO A 309 15.74 -4.79 21.73
CA PRO A 309 16.47 -5.68 20.83
C PRO A 309 17.95 -5.27 20.74
N LYS A 310 18.79 -6.11 20.14
CA LYS A 310 20.22 -5.79 19.97
C LYS A 310 20.44 -4.66 18.96
N ARG A 311 19.69 -4.68 17.83
CA ARG A 311 19.66 -3.64 16.80
C ARG A 311 18.51 -2.65 17.04
N THR A 312 18.60 -1.49 16.48
CA THR A 312 17.51 -0.50 16.49
C THR A 312 16.35 -0.97 15.62
N ILE A 313 15.12 -0.93 16.17
CA ILE A 313 13.90 -1.03 15.36
C ILE A 313 13.44 0.40 15.06
N ARG A 314 13.34 0.72 13.78
CA ARG A 314 12.89 2.02 13.27
C ARG A 314 11.55 1.85 12.59
N ALA A 315 10.52 2.52 13.11
CA ALA A 315 9.22 2.65 12.47
C ALA A 315 9.24 3.85 11.52
N VAL A 316 8.70 3.69 10.31
CA VAL A 316 8.50 4.77 9.35
C VAL A 316 7.07 4.72 8.85
N LEU A 317 6.30 5.78 9.14
CA LEU A 317 5.01 6.00 8.50
C LEU A 317 5.28 6.93 7.31
N PHE A 318 5.29 6.35 6.12
CA PHE A 318 5.62 7.04 4.88
C PHE A 318 4.48 7.94 4.44
N MET A 319 4.79 9.06 3.79
CA MET A 319 3.81 9.98 3.24
C MET A 319 3.90 10.00 1.73
N ASN A 320 2.75 10.00 1.07
CA ASN A 320 2.64 10.09 -0.38
C ASN A 320 3.04 8.81 -1.13
N GLU A 321 2.62 7.66 -0.65
CA GLU A 321 2.68 6.41 -1.43
C GLU A 321 1.72 6.50 -2.60
N GLU A 322 0.46 6.78 -2.34
CA GLU A 322 -0.71 6.69 -3.21
C GLU A 322 -0.58 7.45 -4.54
N ASN A 323 0.07 8.59 -4.52
CA ASN A 323 0.20 9.41 -5.71
C ASN A 323 1.60 9.98 -5.94
N GLY A 324 2.66 9.25 -5.52
CA GLY A 324 3.98 9.74 -5.85
C GLY A 324 5.21 9.06 -5.30
N LEU A 325 5.16 8.31 -4.21
CA LEU A 325 6.32 7.73 -3.49
C LEU A 325 7.36 8.77 -3.05
N ARG A 326 6.94 10.04 -2.82
CA ARG A 326 7.90 11.10 -2.46
C ARG A 326 8.45 10.91 -1.05
N GLY A 327 7.64 10.38 -0.12
CA GLY A 327 8.08 10.05 1.24
C GLY A 327 9.15 8.97 1.26
N ALA A 328 8.96 7.90 0.53
CA ALA A 328 9.93 6.82 0.38
C ALA A 328 11.28 7.32 -0.17
N ARG A 329 11.22 8.11 -1.24
CA ARG A 329 12.43 8.71 -1.84
C ARG A 329 13.10 9.70 -0.90
N ALA A 330 12.35 10.57 -0.23
CA ALA A 330 12.90 11.53 0.72
C ALA A 330 13.56 10.82 1.92
N TYR A 331 12.97 9.74 2.42
CA TYR A 331 13.58 8.92 3.45
C TYR A 331 14.92 8.32 2.97
N PHE A 332 14.93 7.72 1.79
CA PHE A 332 16.14 7.13 1.18
C PHE A 332 17.25 8.19 1.00
N GLU A 333 16.92 9.34 0.40
CA GLU A 333 17.86 10.44 0.21
C GLU A 333 18.37 11.01 1.55
N GLY A 334 17.48 11.11 2.54
CA GLY A 334 17.84 11.52 3.89
C GLY A 334 18.80 10.54 4.55
N ALA A 335 18.53 9.23 4.46
CA ALA A 335 19.41 8.18 4.96
C ALA A 335 20.77 8.18 4.23
N ALA A 336 20.79 8.42 2.91
CA ALA A 336 22.03 8.56 2.15
C ALA A 336 22.87 9.74 2.63
N LYS A 337 22.25 10.92 2.83
CA LYS A 337 22.92 12.13 3.34
C LYS A 337 23.49 11.95 4.76
N ARG A 338 22.85 11.13 5.58
CA ARG A 338 23.32 10.78 6.94
C ARG A 338 24.31 9.61 6.96
N GLU A 339 24.67 9.07 5.79
CA GLU A 339 25.51 7.88 5.63
C GLU A 339 24.95 6.66 6.38
N GLU A 340 23.61 6.51 6.40
CA GLU A 340 22.90 5.45 7.13
C GLU A 340 22.44 4.29 6.23
N LEU A 341 22.53 4.36 4.90
CA LEU A 341 21.99 3.31 4.02
C LEU A 341 22.55 1.93 4.34
N HIS A 342 23.86 1.83 4.53
CA HIS A 342 24.54 0.57 4.87
C HIS A 342 24.21 0.03 6.28
N ARG A 343 23.54 0.83 7.11
CA ARG A 343 23.10 0.45 8.46
C ARG A 343 21.74 -0.28 8.44
N HIS A 344 20.97 -0.15 7.36
CA HIS A 344 19.70 -0.86 7.22
C HIS A 344 19.98 -2.32 6.87
N VAL A 345 19.76 -3.21 7.85
CA VAL A 345 19.99 -4.66 7.68
C VAL A 345 18.74 -5.36 7.11
N ALA A 346 17.56 -4.81 7.38
CA ALA A 346 16.29 -5.29 6.85
C ALA A 346 15.24 -4.15 6.81
N ALA A 347 14.30 -4.27 5.88
CA ALA A 347 13.11 -3.42 5.82
C ALA A 347 11.87 -4.31 5.64
N ILE A 348 10.87 -4.12 6.52
CA ILE A 348 9.60 -4.86 6.48
C ILE A 348 8.48 -3.87 6.18
N GLU A 349 7.73 -4.10 5.11
CA GLU A 349 6.58 -3.29 4.75
C GLU A 349 5.26 -4.00 5.06
N THR A 350 4.27 -3.21 5.45
CA THR A 350 2.91 -3.64 5.74
C THR A 350 1.94 -2.87 4.85
N ASP A 351 1.71 -3.37 3.64
CA ASP A 351 0.86 -2.73 2.63
C ASP A 351 0.15 -3.77 1.76
N ALA A 352 -0.68 -4.59 2.42
CA ALA A 352 -1.47 -5.62 1.75
C ALA A 352 -2.79 -5.90 2.50
N GLY A 353 -3.28 -4.92 3.28
CA GLY A 353 -4.48 -5.04 4.10
C GLY A 353 -4.25 -5.76 5.44
N ALA A 354 -5.34 -6.23 6.04
CA ALA A 354 -5.35 -6.80 7.38
C ALA A 354 -6.20 -8.08 7.52
N ALA A 355 -6.35 -8.85 6.44
CA ALA A 355 -6.95 -10.20 6.51
C ALA A 355 -6.04 -11.15 7.31
N THR A 356 -6.44 -12.40 7.53
CA THR A 356 -5.63 -13.38 8.27
C THR A 356 -4.22 -13.47 7.69
N PRO A 357 -3.15 -13.34 8.51
CA PRO A 357 -1.78 -13.43 8.00
C PRO A 357 -1.45 -14.85 7.52
N THR A 358 -0.77 -14.94 6.39
CA THR A 358 -0.31 -16.20 5.78
C THR A 358 1.21 -16.33 5.75
N GLY A 359 1.94 -15.27 6.11
CA GLY A 359 3.40 -15.27 6.17
C GLY A 359 4.04 -13.99 5.68
N PHE A 360 5.18 -14.15 5.02
CA PHE A 360 5.98 -13.04 4.49
C PHE A 360 6.50 -13.35 3.08
N ILE A 361 6.58 -12.32 2.26
CA ILE A 361 7.44 -12.34 1.07
C ILE A 361 8.79 -11.74 1.43
N SER A 362 9.88 -12.16 0.77
CA SER A 362 11.23 -11.65 1.03
C SER A 362 12.08 -11.64 -0.23
N THR A 363 13.03 -10.71 -0.30
CA THR A 363 14.06 -10.71 -1.35
C THR A 363 15.11 -11.81 -1.20
N LEU A 364 15.10 -12.52 -0.07
CA LEU A 364 15.96 -13.69 0.14
C LEU A 364 15.50 -14.92 -0.65
N GLU A 365 16.44 -15.78 -1.01
CA GLU A 365 16.20 -17.01 -1.74
C GLU A 365 16.93 -18.21 -1.11
N GLY A 366 16.47 -19.42 -1.45
CA GLY A 366 17.15 -20.65 -1.14
C GLY A 366 17.50 -20.80 0.34
N LYS A 367 18.78 -21.11 0.64
CA LYS A 367 19.24 -21.36 2.01
C LYS A 367 19.11 -20.18 2.96
N SER A 368 19.24 -18.95 2.45
CA SER A 368 19.11 -17.74 3.26
C SER A 368 17.67 -17.52 3.70
N LEU A 369 16.69 -17.73 2.81
CA LEU A 369 15.28 -17.67 3.14
C LEU A 369 14.90 -18.76 4.15
N ALA A 370 15.32 -20.00 3.91
CA ALA A 370 15.07 -21.12 4.84
C ALA A 370 15.67 -20.89 6.24
N ALA A 371 16.83 -20.24 6.31
CA ALA A 371 17.44 -19.89 7.59
C ALA A 371 16.60 -18.87 8.38
N VAL A 372 16.03 -17.87 7.72
CA VAL A 372 15.11 -16.91 8.36
C VAL A 372 13.83 -17.60 8.79
N GLU A 373 13.22 -18.42 7.94
CA GLU A 373 12.02 -19.19 8.27
C GLU A 373 12.24 -20.06 9.51
N GLN A 374 13.39 -20.74 9.59
CA GLN A 374 13.74 -21.57 10.76
C GLN A 374 13.85 -20.74 12.04
N ARG A 375 14.45 -19.55 12.00
CA ARG A 375 14.55 -18.65 13.15
C ARG A 375 13.19 -18.07 13.53
N ALA A 376 12.37 -17.78 12.54
CA ALA A 376 11.01 -17.24 12.70
C ALA A 376 9.96 -18.33 13.02
N ARG A 377 10.36 -19.57 13.32
CA ARG A 377 9.43 -20.68 13.62
C ARG A 377 8.43 -20.38 14.73
N VAL A 378 8.79 -19.50 15.67
CA VAL A 378 7.92 -19.06 16.74
C VAL A 378 6.63 -18.38 16.23
N LEU A 379 6.65 -17.79 15.03
CA LEU A 379 5.48 -17.18 14.39
C LEU A 379 4.38 -18.20 14.08
N LYS A 380 4.69 -19.51 14.01
CA LYS A 380 3.70 -20.58 13.85
C LYS A 380 2.67 -20.64 15.00
N ARG A 381 2.92 -19.95 16.11
CA ARG A 381 1.95 -19.75 17.21
C ARG A 381 0.74 -18.90 16.76
N ILE A 382 0.91 -18.04 15.76
CA ILE A 382 -0.13 -17.18 15.20
C ILE A 382 -1.01 -17.98 14.24
N GLY A 383 -0.39 -18.86 13.45
CA GLY A 383 -1.01 -19.67 12.41
C GLY A 383 0.04 -20.18 11.42
N PRO A 384 -0.38 -20.78 10.30
CA PRO A 384 0.53 -21.13 9.23
C PRO A 384 1.24 -19.88 8.70
N MET A 385 2.58 -19.88 8.75
CA MET A 385 3.41 -18.77 8.27
C MET A 385 4.40 -19.27 7.23
N ALA A 386 4.18 -18.90 5.97
CA ALA A 386 5.08 -19.24 4.87
C ALA A 386 6.05 -18.07 4.60
N PHE A 387 7.27 -18.40 4.17
CA PHE A 387 8.22 -17.42 3.63
C PHE A 387 8.41 -17.68 2.15
N ILE A 388 8.10 -16.70 1.31
CA ILE A 388 8.09 -16.82 -0.14
C ILE A 388 9.08 -15.84 -0.73
N SER A 389 9.93 -16.28 -1.65
CA SER A 389 10.85 -15.40 -2.37
C SER A 389 10.09 -14.49 -3.33
N SER A 390 10.41 -13.21 -3.32
CA SER A 390 9.85 -12.20 -4.23
C SER A 390 10.85 -11.07 -4.45
N LYS A 391 10.92 -10.56 -5.66
CA LYS A 391 11.74 -9.37 -5.97
C LYS A 391 11.12 -8.07 -5.45
N HIS A 392 9.80 -8.07 -5.21
CA HIS A 392 9.05 -6.91 -4.73
C HIS A 392 8.43 -7.25 -3.39
N THR A 393 8.74 -6.48 -2.37
CA THR A 393 8.26 -6.71 -1.00
C THR A 393 7.47 -5.52 -0.45
N GLY A 394 7.40 -4.42 -1.18
CA GLY A 394 6.65 -3.21 -0.86
C GLY A 394 7.06 -2.03 -1.74
N ALA A 395 6.21 -1.03 -1.83
CA ALA A 395 6.44 0.16 -2.65
C ALA A 395 7.34 1.18 -1.94
N ASP A 396 7.07 1.45 -0.66
CA ASP A 396 7.80 2.46 0.11
C ASP A 396 9.23 2.02 0.47
N THR A 397 9.44 0.73 0.68
CA THR A 397 10.78 0.20 0.97
C THR A 397 11.60 -0.06 -0.30
N SER A 398 11.00 0.03 -1.49
CA SER A 398 11.69 -0.29 -2.75
C SER A 398 13.01 0.48 -2.97
N PRO A 399 13.17 1.78 -2.64
CA PRO A 399 14.46 2.45 -2.82
C PRO A 399 15.58 1.88 -1.94
N LEU A 400 15.25 1.37 -0.75
CA LEU A 400 16.21 0.69 0.12
C LEU A 400 16.58 -0.68 -0.43
N ILE A 401 15.60 -1.43 -0.94
CA ILE A 401 15.78 -2.76 -1.53
C ILE A 401 16.64 -2.67 -2.80
N ASP A 402 16.39 -1.69 -3.65
CA ASP A 402 17.20 -1.42 -4.86
C ASP A 402 18.65 -1.09 -4.50
N ALA A 403 18.90 -0.55 -3.31
CA ALA A 403 20.23 -0.30 -2.76
C ALA A 403 20.85 -1.50 -2.02
N GLY A 404 20.18 -2.67 -2.00
CA GLY A 404 20.70 -3.92 -1.47
C GLY A 404 20.26 -4.26 -0.03
N VAL A 405 19.32 -3.52 0.55
CA VAL A 405 18.72 -3.87 1.84
C VAL A 405 17.82 -5.10 1.67
N ILE A 406 17.85 -6.03 2.64
CA ILE A 406 16.98 -7.20 2.62
C ILE A 406 15.53 -6.76 2.87
N GLY A 407 14.66 -7.04 1.89
CA GLY A 407 13.25 -6.69 1.95
C GLY A 407 12.38 -7.83 2.48
N TYR A 408 11.35 -7.44 3.24
CA TYR A 408 10.25 -8.32 3.64
C TYR A 408 8.93 -7.56 3.46
N GLY A 409 7.88 -8.28 3.05
CA GLY A 409 6.50 -7.78 3.01
C GLY A 409 5.61 -8.71 3.82
N LEU A 410 4.83 -8.15 4.75
CA LEU A 410 3.80 -8.94 5.45
C LEU A 410 2.74 -9.37 4.44
N ARG A 411 2.33 -10.63 4.51
CA ARG A 411 1.38 -11.23 3.56
C ARG A 411 0.12 -11.71 4.31
N PRO A 412 -0.91 -10.86 4.41
CA PRO A 412 -2.27 -11.31 4.72
C PRO A 412 -2.87 -12.14 3.58
N GLU A 413 -3.99 -12.80 3.80
CA GLU A 413 -4.77 -13.47 2.76
C GLU A 413 -5.23 -12.44 1.72
N PRO A 414 -4.84 -12.51 0.44
CA PRO A 414 -4.94 -11.37 -0.47
C PRO A 414 -6.22 -11.34 -1.31
N ARG A 415 -7.05 -12.40 -1.31
CA ARG A 415 -8.11 -12.67 -2.30
C ARG A 415 -9.13 -11.54 -2.42
N HIS A 416 -9.48 -10.92 -1.30
CA HIS A 416 -10.50 -9.85 -1.22
C HIS A 416 -9.92 -8.44 -1.11
N TYR A 417 -8.60 -8.29 -1.18
CA TYR A 417 -7.95 -6.99 -1.07
C TYR A 417 -8.46 -6.02 -2.16
N PHE A 418 -8.49 -6.47 -3.41
CA PHE A 418 -8.94 -5.65 -4.55
C PHE A 418 -10.47 -5.53 -4.70
N ASP A 419 -11.25 -6.07 -3.77
CA ASP A 419 -12.67 -5.74 -3.65
C ASP A 419 -12.87 -4.36 -2.99
N LEU A 420 -11.92 -3.92 -2.18
CA LEU A 420 -12.01 -2.74 -1.32
C LEU A 420 -10.97 -1.64 -1.66
N HIS A 421 -9.77 -2.04 -2.05
CA HIS A 421 -8.63 -1.18 -2.36
C HIS A 421 -9.00 0.00 -3.26
N HIS A 422 -8.66 1.23 -2.84
CA HIS A 422 -8.91 2.47 -3.58
C HIS A 422 -10.40 2.81 -3.82
N SER A 423 -11.29 2.30 -3.00
CA SER A 423 -12.74 2.55 -3.15
C SER A 423 -13.36 3.18 -1.91
N ALA A 424 -14.62 3.63 -2.03
CA ALA A 424 -15.39 4.14 -0.90
C ALA A 424 -15.73 3.05 0.14
N ALA A 425 -15.51 1.78 -0.18
CA ALA A 425 -15.74 0.65 0.71
C ALA A 425 -14.53 0.33 1.62
N ASP A 426 -13.40 1.02 1.45
CA ASP A 426 -12.24 0.88 2.35
C ASP A 426 -12.48 1.64 3.65
N THR A 427 -13.12 0.97 4.60
CA THR A 427 -13.61 1.51 5.87
C THR A 427 -13.32 0.55 7.02
N LEU A 428 -13.33 1.06 8.26
CA LEU A 428 -12.97 0.31 9.48
C LEU A 428 -13.70 -1.02 9.64
N ASP A 429 -14.99 -1.08 9.29
CA ASP A 429 -15.83 -2.28 9.40
C ASP A 429 -15.40 -3.45 8.50
N LYS A 430 -14.43 -3.24 7.61
CA LYS A 430 -13.81 -4.27 6.77
C LYS A 430 -12.61 -4.94 7.42
N VAL A 431 -12.15 -4.42 8.55
CA VAL A 431 -10.99 -4.94 9.27
C VAL A 431 -11.45 -5.76 10.48
N ASP A 432 -11.11 -7.03 10.51
CA ASP A 432 -11.30 -7.89 11.68
C ASP A 432 -10.25 -7.55 12.75
N PRO A 433 -10.66 -7.12 13.97
CA PRO A 433 -9.73 -6.81 15.05
C PRO A 433 -8.76 -7.96 15.40
N LYS A 434 -9.24 -9.20 15.32
CA LYS A 434 -8.43 -10.38 15.60
C LYS A 434 -7.36 -10.59 14.52
N ALA A 435 -7.74 -10.47 13.25
CA ALA A 435 -6.81 -10.59 12.14
C ALA A 435 -5.77 -9.46 12.18
N LEU A 436 -6.17 -8.24 12.52
CA LEU A 436 -5.24 -7.11 12.71
C LEU A 436 -4.23 -7.41 13.82
N ALA A 437 -4.67 -7.92 14.97
CA ALA A 437 -3.77 -8.33 16.07
C ALA A 437 -2.83 -9.46 15.65
N GLN A 438 -3.29 -10.43 14.85
CA GLN A 438 -2.45 -11.50 14.32
C GLN A 438 -1.37 -10.98 13.37
N ASN A 439 -1.71 -10.06 12.47
CA ASN A 439 -0.74 -9.40 11.59
C ASN A 439 0.28 -8.57 12.39
N THR A 440 -0.20 -7.83 13.39
CA THR A 440 0.68 -7.07 14.30
C THR A 440 1.65 -8.01 15.04
N ALA A 441 1.17 -9.14 15.55
CA ALA A 441 2.00 -10.14 16.22
C ALA A 441 3.06 -10.74 15.28
N ALA A 442 2.69 -10.97 14.00
CA ALA A 442 3.62 -11.45 12.99
C ALA A 442 4.71 -10.41 12.68
N LEU A 443 4.32 -9.15 12.46
CA LEU A 443 5.25 -8.04 12.23
C LEU A 443 6.20 -7.86 13.42
N ALA A 444 5.65 -7.74 14.63
CA ALA A 444 6.43 -7.55 15.87
C ALA A 444 7.41 -8.71 16.10
N GLY A 445 6.94 -9.95 15.92
CA GLY A 445 7.75 -11.14 16.06
C GLY A 445 8.92 -11.18 15.07
N LEU A 446 8.67 -10.95 13.76
CA LEU A 446 9.73 -10.94 12.76
C LEU A 446 10.71 -9.79 12.97
N ALA A 447 10.22 -8.57 13.24
CA ALA A 447 11.06 -7.41 13.50
C ALA A 447 11.98 -7.64 14.71
N TYR A 448 11.45 -8.20 15.80
CA TYR A 448 12.24 -8.54 16.98
C TYR A 448 13.30 -9.60 16.68
N ILE A 449 12.96 -10.67 15.96
CA ILE A 449 13.89 -11.73 15.58
C ILE A 449 15.05 -11.17 14.78
N LEU A 450 14.78 -10.38 13.73
CA LEU A 450 15.81 -9.76 12.90
C LEU A 450 16.65 -8.74 13.66
N ALA A 451 16.05 -8.05 14.62
CA ALA A 451 16.76 -7.07 15.43
C ALA A 451 17.54 -7.68 16.61
N SER A 452 17.36 -8.97 16.92
CA SER A 452 18.04 -9.68 18.00
C SER A 452 19.19 -10.60 17.53
N GLU A 453 19.49 -10.58 16.23
CA GLU A 453 20.65 -11.28 15.63
C GLU A 453 22.00 -10.51 15.84
#